data_f0255a1ee4bbaa7c1266f8fe1631afac
#
_entry.id   f0255a1ee4bbaa7c1266f8fe1631afac
#
_cell.length_a   1.000
_cell.length_b   1.000
_cell.length_c   1.000
_cell.angle_alpha   90.00
_cell.angle_beta   90.00
_cell.angle_gamma   90.00
#
_symmetry.space_group_name_H-M   'P 1'
#
loop_
_entity.id
_entity.type
_entity.pdbx_description
1 polymer ?
#
loop_
_entity_poly.entity_id
_entity_poly.type
_entity_poly.pdbx_seq_one_letter_code
_entity_poly.pdbx_strand_id
1 'polypeptide(L)'
;MRFYKQPHAFYAGIDLHARSMFTHILDHQGATVFERDLPASPEAFLNAVAPYRAGLVVGVECMFAWYWLADLCEDEAIPFTLGHALYMKAIHGGKSKNDRIDAAKIAGLLRGGMFPMAYVYPRAKRATRDLMRRRCFFVNQRSQLIAHIVNTNSQYNHPPLTARLCYAGNRSEDFADRFTDPATQLSIRADLTLIDNFDAQIDEIEHVVLKTAKIDDPASLAFLRTIPGIGKILSLIMLYEIDRAERFPEVGNFLSYARLVRCEHESAGKKKGSGGKKIGNAHLKWAFSEAACLMLRAMPDAKKWLARQERKRGKKKALSVLEAKIGRTVYHLLRKQQAFDAKRFFAS
;
A
#
# COMPACT_ATOMS: atom_id res chain seq x y z
N MET A 1 -9.70 13.81 -2.96
CA MET A 1 -10.69 12.74 -2.79
C MET A 1 -11.61 12.76 -3.98
N ARG A 2 -11.97 11.62 -4.57
CA ARG A 2 -12.92 11.52 -5.67
C ARG A 2 -14.20 10.87 -5.16
N PHE A 3 -15.35 11.37 -5.61
CA PHE A 3 -16.64 10.79 -5.30
C PHE A 3 -17.24 10.15 -6.55
N TYR A 4 -17.97 9.06 -6.36
CA TYR A 4 -18.77 8.46 -7.41
C TYR A 4 -19.99 9.33 -7.66
N LYS A 5 -20.24 9.73 -8.93
CA LYS A 5 -21.31 10.69 -9.28
C LYS A 5 -22.18 10.23 -10.45
N GLN A 6 -21.94 9.02 -10.98
CA GLN A 6 -22.74 8.54 -12.11
C GLN A 6 -24.14 8.15 -11.64
N PRO A 7 -25.22 8.59 -12.36
CA PRO A 7 -26.58 8.20 -12.04
C PRO A 7 -26.86 6.77 -12.50
N HIS A 8 -27.64 6.04 -11.69
CA HIS A 8 -28.09 4.68 -11.96
C HIS A 8 -29.56 4.52 -11.60
N ALA A 9 -30.21 3.46 -12.12
CA ALA A 9 -31.56 3.10 -11.70
C ALA A 9 -31.56 2.50 -10.28
N PHE A 10 -30.51 1.71 -9.96
CA PHE A 10 -30.37 1.03 -8.69
C PHE A 10 -28.96 1.15 -8.11
N TYR A 11 -28.87 1.23 -6.79
CA TYR A 11 -27.65 1.42 -6.02
C TYR A 11 -27.53 0.35 -4.95
N ALA A 12 -26.68 -0.66 -5.17
CA ALA A 12 -26.41 -1.71 -4.19
C ALA A 12 -25.24 -1.32 -3.30
N GLY A 13 -25.48 -1.20 -2.02
CA GLY A 13 -24.47 -1.15 -0.97
C GLY A 13 -24.30 -2.51 -0.34
N ILE A 14 -23.07 -2.98 -0.26
CA ILE A 14 -22.75 -4.29 0.29
C ILE A 14 -21.73 -4.14 1.42
N ASP A 15 -22.11 -4.58 2.61
CA ASP A 15 -21.17 -4.83 3.70
C ASP A 15 -20.69 -6.28 3.58
N LEU A 16 -19.47 -6.44 3.04
CA LEU A 16 -18.92 -7.72 2.63
C LEU A 16 -17.97 -8.30 3.68
N HIS A 17 -18.33 -9.44 4.23
CA HIS A 17 -17.52 -10.22 5.13
C HIS A 17 -16.97 -11.51 4.46
N ALA A 18 -16.21 -12.32 5.20
CA ALA A 18 -15.63 -13.55 4.68
C ALA A 18 -16.65 -14.61 4.28
N ARG A 19 -17.79 -14.68 4.97
CA ARG A 19 -18.82 -15.73 4.80
C ARG A 19 -20.21 -15.19 4.55
N SER A 20 -20.45 -13.91 4.81
CA SER A 20 -21.74 -13.25 4.62
C SER A 20 -21.56 -11.91 3.93
N MET A 21 -22.60 -11.42 3.31
CA MET A 21 -22.69 -10.11 2.70
C MET A 21 -24.08 -9.53 2.94
N PHE A 22 -24.15 -8.47 3.75
CA PHE A 22 -25.41 -7.75 3.86
C PHE A 22 -25.57 -6.86 2.63
N THR A 23 -26.62 -7.11 1.86
CA THR A 23 -26.90 -6.39 0.60
C THR A 23 -28.14 -5.52 0.77
N HIS A 24 -27.97 -4.23 0.49
CA HIS A 24 -29.04 -3.24 0.53
C HIS A 24 -29.11 -2.50 -0.81
N ILE A 25 -30.27 -2.56 -1.50
CA ILE A 25 -30.45 -1.91 -2.81
C ILE A 25 -31.49 -0.81 -2.68
N LEU A 26 -31.12 0.37 -3.12
CA LEU A 26 -32.00 1.53 -3.29
C LEU A 26 -32.32 1.74 -4.77
N ASP A 27 -33.55 2.18 -5.05
CA ASP A 27 -33.87 2.76 -6.36
C ASP A 27 -33.37 4.20 -6.48
N HIS A 28 -33.59 4.83 -7.64
CA HIS A 28 -33.21 6.21 -7.91
C HIS A 28 -33.94 7.22 -6.99
N GLN A 29 -35.13 6.91 -6.46
CA GLN A 29 -35.88 7.75 -5.54
C GLN A 29 -35.38 7.58 -4.09
N GLY A 30 -34.66 6.51 -3.79
CA GLY A 30 -34.11 6.17 -2.47
C GLY A 30 -35.00 5.24 -1.68
N ALA A 31 -36.01 4.62 -2.32
CA ALA A 31 -36.78 3.57 -1.69
C ALA A 31 -35.95 2.27 -1.65
N THR A 32 -36.04 1.54 -0.54
CA THR A 32 -35.42 0.22 -0.40
C THR A 32 -36.21 -0.80 -1.21
N VAL A 33 -35.56 -1.38 -2.23
CA VAL A 33 -36.18 -2.39 -3.10
C VAL A 33 -35.68 -3.80 -2.77
N PHE A 34 -34.54 -3.91 -2.07
CA PHE A 34 -34.00 -5.19 -1.58
C PHE A 34 -33.16 -4.96 -0.32
N GLU A 35 -33.31 -5.85 0.65
CA GLU A 35 -32.51 -5.85 1.85
C GLU A 35 -32.45 -7.27 2.43
N ARG A 36 -31.25 -7.85 2.49
CA ARG A 36 -31.05 -9.20 3.06
C ARG A 36 -29.58 -9.46 3.40
N ASP A 37 -29.35 -10.27 4.45
CA ASP A 37 -28.08 -10.94 4.68
C ASP A 37 -28.01 -12.20 3.81
N LEU A 38 -26.92 -12.35 3.07
CA LEU A 38 -26.71 -13.42 2.09
C LEU A 38 -25.39 -14.14 2.36
N PRO A 39 -25.26 -15.40 1.97
CA PRO A 39 -23.95 -16.03 1.88
C PRO A 39 -23.04 -15.25 0.93
N ALA A 40 -21.75 -15.07 1.29
CA ALA A 40 -20.76 -14.44 0.44
C ALA A 40 -20.34 -15.39 -0.70
N SER A 41 -21.23 -15.58 -1.68
CA SER A 41 -20.99 -16.42 -2.85
C SER A 41 -21.49 -15.76 -4.14
N PRO A 42 -20.84 -16.07 -5.30
CA PRO A 42 -21.27 -15.56 -6.61
C PRO A 42 -22.73 -15.85 -6.92
N GLU A 43 -23.20 -17.06 -6.66
CA GLU A 43 -24.57 -17.49 -6.93
C GLU A 43 -25.59 -16.68 -6.12
N ALA A 44 -25.39 -16.55 -4.80
CA ALA A 44 -26.28 -15.78 -3.93
C ALA A 44 -26.35 -14.30 -4.32
N PHE A 45 -25.20 -13.72 -4.72
CA PHE A 45 -25.12 -12.36 -5.20
C PHE A 45 -25.91 -12.18 -6.52
N LEU A 46 -25.62 -13.00 -7.54
CA LEU A 46 -26.27 -12.90 -8.86
C LEU A 46 -27.78 -13.10 -8.77
N ASN A 47 -28.25 -14.07 -7.99
CA ASN A 47 -29.67 -14.30 -7.77
C ASN A 47 -30.35 -13.07 -7.12
N ALA A 48 -29.70 -12.45 -6.13
CA ALA A 48 -30.24 -11.29 -5.44
C ALA A 48 -30.34 -10.04 -6.32
N VAL A 49 -29.35 -9.82 -7.20
CA VAL A 49 -29.28 -8.61 -8.04
C VAL A 49 -29.97 -8.81 -9.40
N ALA A 50 -30.38 -10.03 -9.78
CA ALA A 50 -30.97 -10.32 -11.07
C ALA A 50 -32.13 -9.40 -11.48
N PRO A 51 -33.11 -9.07 -10.59
CA PRO A 51 -34.21 -8.18 -10.94
C PRO A 51 -33.79 -6.72 -11.17
N TYR A 52 -32.64 -6.31 -10.65
CA TYR A 52 -32.15 -4.93 -10.64
C TYR A 52 -30.99 -4.70 -11.60
N ARG A 53 -30.51 -5.76 -12.28
CA ARG A 53 -29.29 -5.77 -13.09
C ARG A 53 -29.25 -4.65 -14.13
N ALA A 54 -30.39 -4.32 -14.76
CA ALA A 54 -30.49 -3.22 -15.67
C ALA A 54 -30.39 -1.88 -14.94
N GLY A 55 -29.21 -1.25 -15.01
CA GLY A 55 -28.95 0.04 -14.38
C GLY A 55 -28.51 -0.03 -12.92
N LEU A 56 -27.97 -1.17 -12.48
CA LEU A 56 -27.36 -1.36 -11.16
C LEU A 56 -25.94 -0.84 -11.12
N VAL A 57 -25.55 -0.24 -9.99
CA VAL A 57 -24.16 -0.04 -9.57
C VAL A 57 -23.93 -0.69 -8.21
N VAL A 58 -22.79 -1.34 -8.04
CA VAL A 58 -22.40 -2.01 -6.79
C VAL A 58 -21.28 -1.24 -6.09
N GLY A 59 -21.47 -0.94 -4.81
CA GLY A 59 -20.46 -0.35 -3.94
C GLY A 59 -20.14 -1.23 -2.75
N VAL A 60 -18.85 -1.32 -2.46
CA VAL A 60 -18.31 -2.11 -1.35
C VAL A 60 -17.25 -1.32 -0.62
N GLU A 61 -17.17 -1.45 0.71
CA GLU A 61 -16.05 -0.89 1.47
C GLU A 61 -14.74 -1.65 1.18
N CYS A 62 -13.61 -0.94 1.09
CA CYS A 62 -12.29 -1.53 0.85
C CYS A 62 -11.80 -2.30 2.08
N MET A 63 -12.33 -3.50 2.28
CA MET A 63 -11.90 -4.51 3.24
C MET A 63 -11.05 -5.58 2.53
N PHE A 64 -10.77 -6.72 3.16
CA PHE A 64 -9.91 -7.75 2.55
C PHE A 64 -10.64 -8.63 1.51
N ALA A 65 -11.96 -8.74 1.57
CA ALA A 65 -12.74 -9.73 0.82
C ALA A 65 -13.22 -9.25 -0.59
N TRP A 66 -12.97 -8.02 -1.00
CA TRP A 66 -13.61 -7.42 -2.17
C TRP A 66 -13.15 -7.97 -3.54
N TYR A 67 -12.03 -8.69 -3.63
CA TYR A 67 -11.45 -9.11 -4.91
C TYR A 67 -12.43 -9.93 -5.76
N TRP A 68 -13.00 -10.98 -5.18
CA TRP A 68 -13.88 -11.88 -5.90
C TRP A 68 -15.15 -11.19 -6.42
N LEU A 69 -15.71 -10.25 -5.62
CA LEU A 69 -16.93 -9.56 -6.03
C LEU A 69 -16.65 -8.51 -7.12
N ALA A 70 -15.49 -7.84 -7.07
CA ALA A 70 -15.07 -6.96 -8.14
C ALA A 70 -14.85 -7.72 -9.45
N ASP A 71 -14.22 -8.91 -9.37
CA ASP A 71 -13.96 -9.76 -10.53
C ASP A 71 -15.28 -10.31 -11.11
N LEU A 72 -16.20 -10.76 -10.27
CA LEU A 72 -17.53 -11.18 -10.68
C LEU A 72 -18.31 -10.04 -11.36
N CYS A 73 -18.29 -8.83 -10.80
CA CYS A 73 -18.92 -7.68 -11.39
C CYS A 73 -18.31 -7.30 -12.76
N GLU A 74 -16.97 -7.44 -12.91
CA GLU A 74 -16.27 -7.23 -14.17
C GLU A 74 -16.70 -8.28 -15.21
N ASP A 75 -16.71 -9.58 -14.85
CA ASP A 75 -17.09 -10.70 -15.72
C ASP A 75 -18.57 -10.58 -16.17
N GLU A 76 -19.44 -10.05 -15.29
CA GLU A 76 -20.88 -9.87 -15.52
C GLU A 76 -21.25 -8.49 -16.07
N ALA A 77 -20.27 -7.64 -16.38
CA ALA A 77 -20.49 -6.25 -16.85
C ALA A 77 -21.40 -5.41 -15.92
N ILE A 78 -21.31 -5.62 -14.60
CA ILE A 78 -21.98 -4.84 -13.57
C ILE A 78 -21.05 -3.72 -13.10
N PRO A 79 -21.44 -2.43 -13.17
CA PRO A 79 -20.65 -1.34 -12.61
C PRO A 79 -20.31 -1.54 -11.15
N PHE A 80 -19.00 -1.55 -10.85
CA PHE A 80 -18.46 -1.77 -9.51
C PHE A 80 -17.63 -0.58 -9.06
N THR A 81 -17.76 -0.19 -7.79
CA THR A 81 -16.96 0.84 -7.18
C THR A 81 -16.54 0.45 -5.76
N LEU A 82 -15.28 0.74 -5.41
CA LEU A 82 -14.70 0.43 -4.12
C LEU A 82 -14.66 1.68 -3.26
N GLY A 83 -15.17 1.60 -2.02
CA GLY A 83 -15.22 2.70 -1.07
C GLY A 83 -13.98 2.80 -0.19
N HIS A 84 -13.52 4.02 0.05
CA HIS A 84 -12.38 4.25 0.93
C HIS A 84 -12.83 4.28 2.40
N ALA A 85 -12.56 3.20 3.15
CA ALA A 85 -13.01 2.97 4.51
C ALA A 85 -12.86 4.18 5.46
N LEU A 86 -11.68 4.79 5.52
CA LEU A 86 -11.43 5.92 6.42
C LEU A 86 -12.22 7.18 6.06
N TYR A 87 -12.49 7.42 4.78
CA TYR A 87 -13.31 8.54 4.35
C TYR A 87 -14.80 8.28 4.53
N MET A 88 -15.24 7.05 4.30
CA MET A 88 -16.62 6.64 4.60
C MET A 88 -16.94 6.83 6.08
N LYS A 89 -16.05 6.39 6.97
CA LYS A 89 -16.17 6.61 8.42
C LYS A 89 -16.25 8.10 8.79
N ALA A 90 -15.52 8.97 8.11
CA ALA A 90 -15.54 10.40 8.38
C ALA A 90 -16.85 11.08 7.94
N ILE A 91 -17.52 10.54 6.90
CA ILE A 91 -18.78 11.09 6.37
C ILE A 91 -19.99 10.58 7.18
N HIS A 92 -19.95 9.31 7.62
CA HIS A 92 -21.09 8.62 8.23
C HIS A 92 -20.79 7.95 9.58
N GLY A 93 -20.08 8.64 10.48
CA GLY A 93 -19.83 8.16 11.85
C GLY A 93 -21.09 8.15 12.71
N GLY A 94 -21.82 7.05 12.78
CA GLY A 94 -22.95 6.85 13.68
C GLY A 94 -22.58 6.09 14.95
N LYS A 95 -23.41 6.22 16.03
CA LYS A 95 -23.22 5.47 17.29
C LYS A 95 -23.56 3.98 17.15
N SER A 96 -24.55 3.63 16.31
CA SER A 96 -24.96 2.25 16.06
C SER A 96 -24.24 1.68 14.85
N LYS A 97 -23.73 0.47 15.01
CA LYS A 97 -23.03 -0.25 13.94
C LYS A 97 -23.63 -1.67 13.85
N ASN A 98 -24.14 -2.02 12.68
CA ASN A 98 -24.43 -3.38 12.26
C ASN A 98 -24.37 -3.43 10.73
N ASP A 99 -24.25 -4.62 10.18
CA ASP A 99 -24.05 -4.87 8.75
C ASP A 99 -25.18 -4.28 7.89
N ARG A 100 -26.42 -4.31 8.38
CA ARG A 100 -27.60 -3.69 7.77
C ARG A 100 -27.42 -2.18 7.59
N ILE A 101 -27.05 -1.50 8.68
CA ILE A 101 -26.84 -0.04 8.69
C ILE A 101 -25.66 0.34 7.79
N ASP A 102 -24.59 -0.44 7.81
CA ASP A 102 -23.39 -0.13 7.03
C ASP A 102 -23.64 -0.36 5.53
N ALA A 103 -24.35 -1.43 5.12
CA ALA A 103 -24.79 -1.63 3.74
C ALA A 103 -25.75 -0.50 3.26
N ALA A 104 -26.72 -0.10 4.07
CA ALA A 104 -27.63 1.01 3.75
C ALA A 104 -26.88 2.34 3.58
N LYS A 105 -25.88 2.62 4.42
CA LYS A 105 -25.00 3.81 4.27
C LYS A 105 -24.24 3.79 2.95
N ILE A 106 -23.66 2.63 2.57
CA ILE A 106 -22.96 2.46 1.30
C ILE A 106 -23.89 2.79 0.14
N ALA A 107 -25.09 2.20 0.10
CA ALA A 107 -26.09 2.49 -0.94
C ALA A 107 -26.51 3.96 -0.96
N GLY A 108 -26.75 4.54 0.22
CA GLY A 108 -27.09 5.96 0.37
C GLY A 108 -26.00 6.92 -0.13
N LEU A 109 -24.73 6.63 0.18
CA LEU A 109 -23.59 7.40 -0.31
C LEU A 109 -23.43 7.31 -1.83
N LEU A 110 -23.64 6.11 -2.41
CA LEU A 110 -23.63 5.91 -3.87
C LEU A 110 -24.70 6.76 -4.54
N ARG A 111 -25.95 6.63 -4.10
CA ARG A 111 -27.09 7.36 -4.64
C ARG A 111 -26.91 8.88 -4.48
N GLY A 112 -26.42 9.32 -3.33
CA GLY A 112 -26.20 10.74 -3.03
C GLY A 112 -24.98 11.36 -3.73
N GLY A 113 -24.21 10.60 -4.53
CA GLY A 113 -23.00 11.10 -5.20
C GLY A 113 -21.86 11.43 -4.23
N MET A 114 -21.90 10.91 -3.02
CA MET A 114 -20.93 11.17 -1.94
C MET A 114 -20.09 9.94 -1.58
N PHE A 115 -20.15 8.89 -2.37
CA PHE A 115 -19.36 7.67 -2.12
C PHE A 115 -17.88 7.93 -2.43
N PRO A 116 -17.00 7.89 -1.42
CA PRO A 116 -15.58 8.22 -1.58
C PRO A 116 -14.83 7.04 -2.20
N MET A 117 -14.44 7.19 -3.46
CA MET A 117 -13.84 6.11 -4.24
C MET A 117 -12.43 5.76 -3.78
N ALA A 118 -12.18 4.47 -3.58
CA ALA A 118 -10.86 3.87 -3.58
C ALA A 118 -10.49 3.37 -5.00
N TYR A 119 -9.22 3.09 -5.22
CA TYR A 119 -8.76 2.56 -6.49
C TYR A 119 -8.96 1.05 -6.55
N VAL A 120 -9.69 0.59 -7.54
CA VAL A 120 -9.83 -0.83 -7.84
C VAL A 120 -8.60 -1.25 -8.66
N TYR A 121 -7.70 -1.99 -8.03
CA TYR A 121 -6.52 -2.50 -8.74
C TYR A 121 -6.93 -3.53 -9.80
N PRO A 122 -6.32 -3.49 -11.01
CA PRO A 122 -6.60 -4.47 -12.06
C PRO A 122 -6.37 -5.90 -11.59
N ARG A 123 -7.27 -6.83 -11.96
CA ARG A 123 -7.21 -8.26 -11.60
C ARG A 123 -5.84 -8.86 -11.88
N ALA A 124 -5.27 -8.59 -13.05
CA ALA A 124 -3.97 -9.13 -13.47
C ALA A 124 -2.78 -8.71 -12.59
N LYS A 125 -2.88 -7.57 -11.88
CA LYS A 125 -1.76 -7.03 -11.08
C LYS A 125 -1.88 -7.25 -9.57
N ARG A 126 -3.06 -7.68 -9.08
CA ARG A 126 -3.33 -7.83 -7.64
C ARG A 126 -2.42 -8.86 -7.00
N ALA A 127 -2.34 -10.07 -7.58
CA ALA A 127 -1.55 -11.17 -7.05
C ALA A 127 -0.06 -10.81 -6.92
N THR A 128 0.53 -10.20 -7.96
CA THR A 128 1.94 -9.79 -7.94
C THR A 128 2.20 -8.67 -6.92
N ARG A 129 1.26 -7.72 -6.81
CA ARG A 129 1.31 -6.68 -5.76
C ARG A 129 1.25 -7.27 -4.36
N ASP A 130 0.37 -8.21 -4.11
CA ASP A 130 0.23 -8.86 -2.80
C ASP A 130 1.45 -9.73 -2.49
N LEU A 131 2.04 -10.40 -3.49
CA LEU A 131 3.28 -11.13 -3.38
C LEU A 131 4.44 -10.19 -2.98
N MET A 132 4.53 -8.99 -3.58
CA MET A 132 5.55 -8.01 -3.20
C MET A 132 5.36 -7.50 -1.77
N ARG A 133 4.12 -7.36 -1.30
CA ARG A 133 3.80 -7.04 0.10
C ARG A 133 4.18 -8.18 1.05
N ARG A 134 3.97 -9.44 0.63
CA ARG A 134 4.43 -10.62 1.37
C ARG A 134 5.95 -10.63 1.53
N ARG A 135 6.67 -10.30 0.47
CA ARG A 135 8.13 -10.11 0.53
C ARG A 135 8.52 -9.08 1.59
N CYS A 136 7.87 -7.92 1.63
CA CYS A 136 8.13 -6.89 2.65
C CYS A 136 7.86 -7.40 4.07
N PHE A 137 6.79 -8.18 4.24
CA PHE A 137 6.48 -8.83 5.51
C PHE A 137 7.60 -9.79 5.95
N PHE A 138 8.10 -10.66 5.06
CA PHE A 138 9.18 -11.60 5.38
C PHE A 138 10.48 -10.89 5.77
N VAL A 139 10.83 -9.80 5.09
CA VAL A 139 12.00 -8.98 5.48
C VAL A 139 11.85 -8.41 6.89
N ASN A 140 10.65 -7.97 7.27
CA ASN A 140 10.38 -7.48 8.61
C ASN A 140 10.50 -8.59 9.66
N GLN A 141 9.93 -9.79 9.39
CA GLN A 141 10.05 -10.94 10.31
C GLN A 141 11.51 -11.36 10.49
N ARG A 142 12.26 -11.48 9.39
CA ARG A 142 13.70 -11.75 9.43
C ARG A 142 14.46 -10.72 10.29
N SER A 143 14.13 -9.46 10.14
CA SER A 143 14.79 -8.39 10.91
C SER A 143 14.48 -8.47 12.40
N GLN A 144 13.27 -8.92 12.79
CA GLN A 144 12.93 -9.15 14.19
C GLN A 144 13.70 -10.31 14.80
N LEU A 145 13.89 -11.42 14.07
CA LEU A 145 14.71 -12.54 14.51
C LEU A 145 16.18 -12.13 14.69
N ILE A 146 16.73 -11.39 13.73
CA ILE A 146 18.08 -10.84 13.85
C ILE A 146 18.20 -9.94 15.08
N ALA A 147 17.22 -9.09 15.34
CA ALA A 147 17.21 -8.24 16.52
C ALA A 147 17.15 -9.06 17.82
N HIS A 148 16.37 -10.16 17.84
CA HIS A 148 16.34 -11.08 18.99
C HIS A 148 17.71 -11.68 19.25
N ILE A 149 18.41 -12.20 18.22
CA ILE A 149 19.77 -12.75 18.37
C ILE A 149 20.74 -11.70 18.92
N VAL A 150 20.71 -10.46 18.36
CA VAL A 150 21.58 -9.36 18.82
C VAL A 150 21.29 -9.00 20.29
N ASN A 151 20.02 -8.95 20.67
CA ASN A 151 19.60 -8.64 22.04
C ASN A 151 20.02 -9.77 23.02
N THR A 152 19.83 -11.03 22.63
CA THR A 152 20.26 -12.19 23.42
C THR A 152 21.78 -12.19 23.61
N ASN A 153 22.54 -11.90 22.54
CA ASN A 153 23.99 -11.77 22.64
C ASN A 153 24.40 -10.71 23.70
N SER A 154 23.72 -9.59 23.73
CA SER A 154 23.93 -8.52 24.70
C SER A 154 23.47 -8.90 26.11
N GLN A 155 22.36 -9.64 26.24
CA GLN A 155 21.82 -10.12 27.51
C GLN A 155 22.81 -11.02 28.26
N TYR A 156 23.55 -11.84 27.51
CA TYR A 156 24.62 -12.71 28.10
C TYR A 156 26.00 -12.04 28.12
N ASN A 157 26.06 -10.72 27.88
CA ASN A 157 27.29 -9.92 27.91
C ASN A 157 28.38 -10.45 26.96
N HIS A 158 28.01 -11.06 25.84
CA HIS A 158 28.97 -11.45 24.81
C HIS A 158 29.44 -10.22 24.01
N PRO A 159 30.65 -10.29 23.42
CA PRO A 159 31.17 -9.23 22.57
C PRO A 159 30.19 -8.88 21.44
N PRO A 160 30.08 -7.58 21.08
CA PRO A 160 29.20 -7.16 19.99
C PRO A 160 29.46 -7.91 18.68
N LEU A 161 28.41 -8.23 17.95
CA LEU A 161 28.54 -8.88 16.64
C LEU A 161 29.15 -7.92 15.64
N THR A 162 30.33 -8.23 15.11
CA THR A 162 31.01 -7.44 14.08
C THR A 162 30.42 -7.71 12.68
N ALA A 163 29.96 -8.93 12.45
CA ALA A 163 29.38 -9.37 11.18
C ALA A 163 27.85 -9.21 11.18
N ARG A 164 27.28 -8.79 10.04
CA ARG A 164 25.84 -8.62 9.89
C ARG A 164 25.17 -9.95 9.60
N LEU A 165 24.28 -10.40 10.48
CA LEU A 165 23.54 -11.66 10.34
C LEU A 165 22.53 -11.68 9.17
N CYS A 166 22.27 -10.55 8.52
CA CYS A 166 21.47 -10.52 7.30
C CYS A 166 22.19 -11.14 6.08
N TYR A 167 23.48 -11.43 6.18
CA TYR A 167 24.25 -12.15 5.15
C TYR A 167 24.44 -13.60 5.59
N ALA A 168 24.03 -14.56 4.75
CA ALA A 168 24.06 -15.99 5.06
C ALA A 168 25.46 -16.48 5.48
N GLY A 169 26.51 -16.01 4.81
CA GLY A 169 27.89 -16.38 5.14
C GLY A 169 28.39 -15.95 6.53
N ASN A 170 27.62 -15.15 7.28
CA ASN A 170 27.92 -14.74 8.64
C ASN A 170 27.13 -15.57 9.69
N ARG A 171 26.36 -16.55 9.27
CA ARG A 171 25.57 -17.47 10.10
C ARG A 171 26.15 -18.87 10.00
N SER A 172 27.21 -19.12 10.77
CA SER A 172 27.83 -20.45 10.84
C SER A 172 26.97 -21.40 11.68
N GLU A 173 27.11 -22.71 11.44
CA GLU A 173 26.39 -23.74 12.19
C GLU A 173 26.71 -23.70 13.69
N ASP A 174 27.95 -23.34 14.04
CA ASP A 174 28.45 -23.20 15.41
C ASP A 174 28.13 -21.84 16.05
N PHE A 175 27.41 -20.95 15.35
CA PHE A 175 27.10 -19.60 15.86
C PHE A 175 26.42 -19.63 17.23
N ALA A 176 25.53 -20.60 17.48
CA ALA A 176 24.80 -20.74 18.72
C ALA A 176 25.70 -21.26 19.90
N ASP A 177 26.85 -21.89 19.61
CA ASP A 177 27.70 -22.51 20.61
C ASP A 177 28.45 -21.50 21.51
N ARG A 178 28.36 -20.21 21.13
CA ARG A 178 28.82 -19.11 22.02
C ARG A 178 28.04 -19.01 23.32
N PHE A 179 26.81 -19.54 23.36
CA PHE A 179 25.99 -19.57 24.57
C PHE A 179 26.22 -20.86 25.32
N THR A 180 26.31 -20.80 26.65
CA THR A 180 26.57 -21.97 27.48
C THR A 180 25.31 -22.77 27.79
N ASP A 181 24.16 -22.12 27.82
CA ASP A 181 22.88 -22.75 28.17
C ASP A 181 22.26 -23.43 26.95
N PRO A 182 21.89 -24.73 27.01
CA PRO A 182 21.34 -25.48 25.90
C PRO A 182 20.00 -24.93 25.39
N ALA A 183 19.15 -24.37 26.26
CA ALA A 183 17.86 -23.79 25.84
C ALA A 183 18.08 -22.50 25.05
N THR A 184 19.07 -21.69 25.46
CA THR A 184 19.48 -20.50 24.70
C THR A 184 20.06 -20.88 23.35
N GLN A 185 20.94 -21.87 23.29
CA GLN A 185 21.48 -22.40 22.03
C GLN A 185 20.36 -22.84 21.08
N LEU A 186 19.38 -23.61 21.59
CA LEU A 186 18.25 -24.08 20.80
C LEU A 186 17.40 -22.90 20.26
N SER A 187 17.15 -21.89 21.11
CA SER A 187 16.44 -20.68 20.69
C SER A 187 17.13 -19.96 19.53
N ILE A 188 18.45 -19.78 19.63
CA ILE A 188 19.25 -19.12 18.58
C ILE A 188 19.31 -19.96 17.30
N ARG A 189 19.47 -21.29 17.40
CA ARG A 189 19.42 -22.17 16.22
C ARG A 189 18.06 -22.12 15.52
N ALA A 190 16.96 -22.06 16.28
CA ALA A 190 15.63 -21.90 15.71
C ALA A 190 15.50 -20.58 14.93
N ASP A 191 15.98 -19.47 15.50
CA ASP A 191 15.99 -18.18 14.82
C ASP A 191 16.81 -18.20 13.53
N LEU A 192 18.03 -18.77 13.57
CA LEU A 192 18.89 -18.88 12.39
C LEU A 192 18.23 -19.70 11.29
N THR A 193 17.61 -20.83 11.62
CA THR A 193 16.87 -21.66 10.67
C THR A 193 15.72 -20.91 10.03
N LEU A 194 14.95 -20.13 10.82
CA LEU A 194 13.87 -19.32 10.29
C LEU A 194 14.38 -18.17 9.42
N ILE A 195 15.51 -17.55 9.76
CA ILE A 195 16.15 -16.52 8.93
C ILE A 195 16.53 -17.08 7.56
N ASP A 196 17.15 -18.27 7.52
CA ASP A 196 17.54 -18.93 6.26
C ASP A 196 16.31 -19.27 5.40
N ASN A 197 15.24 -19.78 6.03
CA ASN A 197 13.97 -20.01 5.34
C ASN A 197 13.37 -18.72 4.77
N PHE A 198 13.39 -17.61 5.53
CA PHE A 198 12.90 -16.33 5.02
C PHE A 198 13.77 -15.82 3.87
N ASP A 199 15.11 -15.99 3.93
CA ASP A 199 16.00 -15.59 2.84
C ASP A 199 15.65 -16.34 1.55
N ALA A 200 15.48 -17.66 1.60
CA ALA A 200 15.09 -18.48 0.45
C ALA A 200 13.74 -18.03 -0.16
N GLN A 201 12.74 -17.79 0.70
CA GLN A 201 11.43 -17.33 0.24
C GLN A 201 11.47 -15.90 -0.33
N ILE A 202 12.26 -15.01 0.25
CA ILE A 202 12.46 -13.65 -0.27
C ILE A 202 13.08 -13.70 -1.66
N ASP A 203 14.13 -14.51 -1.86
CA ASP A 203 14.84 -14.63 -3.13
C ASP A 203 13.92 -15.21 -4.23
N GLU A 204 13.13 -16.22 -3.90
CA GLU A 204 12.14 -16.81 -4.82
C GLU A 204 11.09 -15.76 -5.23
N ILE A 205 10.50 -15.04 -4.28
CA ILE A 205 9.52 -13.99 -4.56
C ILE A 205 10.14 -12.89 -5.43
N GLU A 206 11.35 -12.45 -5.12
CA GLU A 206 12.04 -11.41 -5.89
C GLU A 206 12.30 -11.85 -7.33
N HIS A 207 12.63 -13.13 -7.54
CA HIS A 207 12.82 -13.69 -8.87
C HIS A 207 11.51 -13.67 -9.68
N VAL A 208 10.43 -14.20 -9.10
CA VAL A 208 9.12 -14.26 -9.75
C VAL A 208 8.60 -12.85 -10.06
N VAL A 209 8.59 -11.94 -9.07
CA VAL A 209 8.08 -10.57 -9.28
C VAL A 209 8.88 -9.81 -10.33
N LEU A 210 10.21 -9.98 -10.37
CA LEU A 210 11.04 -9.35 -11.39
C LEU A 210 10.75 -9.88 -12.78
N LYS A 211 10.56 -11.19 -12.92
CA LYS A 211 10.20 -11.83 -14.20
C LYS A 211 8.84 -11.29 -14.69
N THR A 212 7.85 -11.25 -13.83
CA THR A 212 6.52 -10.71 -14.13
C THR A 212 6.57 -9.23 -14.52
N ALA A 213 7.32 -8.40 -13.78
CA ALA A 213 7.43 -6.97 -14.06
C ALA A 213 8.08 -6.65 -15.42
N LYS A 214 8.99 -7.51 -15.89
CA LYS A 214 9.60 -7.38 -17.22
C LYS A 214 8.60 -7.68 -18.36
N ILE A 215 7.51 -8.37 -18.06
CA ILE A 215 6.42 -8.65 -19.00
C ILE A 215 5.33 -7.58 -18.89
N ASP A 216 4.93 -7.24 -17.66
CA ASP A 216 3.81 -6.35 -17.40
C ASP A 216 4.08 -4.90 -17.84
N ASP A 217 5.25 -4.35 -17.49
CA ASP A 217 5.61 -2.97 -17.78
C ASP A 217 7.14 -2.77 -17.75
N PRO A 218 7.86 -3.27 -18.77
CA PRO A 218 9.32 -3.16 -18.84
C PRO A 218 9.81 -1.71 -18.94
N ALA A 219 9.03 -0.83 -19.57
CA ALA A 219 9.40 0.56 -19.77
C ALA A 219 9.40 1.34 -18.46
N SER A 220 8.31 1.29 -17.68
CA SER A 220 8.25 1.94 -16.37
C SER A 220 9.28 1.37 -15.41
N LEU A 221 9.53 0.05 -15.44
CA LEU A 221 10.57 -0.59 -14.64
C LEU A 221 11.97 -0.03 -14.98
N ALA A 222 12.28 0.09 -16.27
CA ALA A 222 13.54 0.64 -16.75
C ALA A 222 13.70 2.11 -16.33
N PHE A 223 12.66 2.93 -16.55
CA PHE A 223 12.70 4.35 -16.18
C PHE A 223 12.89 4.57 -14.68
N LEU A 224 12.18 3.85 -13.83
CA LEU A 224 12.33 3.94 -12.37
C LEU A 224 13.79 3.65 -11.94
N ARG A 225 14.45 2.68 -12.57
CA ARG A 225 15.82 2.30 -12.27
C ARG A 225 16.87 3.30 -12.74
N THR A 226 16.51 4.28 -13.57
CA THR A 226 17.41 5.39 -13.91
C THR A 226 17.61 6.38 -12.78
N ILE A 227 16.72 6.38 -11.77
CA ILE A 227 16.84 7.27 -10.60
C ILE A 227 17.87 6.69 -9.63
N PRO A 228 18.98 7.39 -9.34
CA PRO A 228 19.98 6.95 -8.37
C PRO A 228 19.34 6.71 -6.99
N GLY A 229 19.59 5.54 -6.41
CA GLY A 229 18.98 5.10 -5.17
C GLY A 229 17.70 4.26 -5.34
N ILE A 230 17.15 4.16 -6.57
CA ILE A 230 16.04 3.25 -6.87
C ILE A 230 16.59 2.02 -7.60
N GLY A 231 16.91 0.98 -6.82
CA GLY A 231 17.36 -0.31 -7.33
C GLY A 231 16.22 -1.28 -7.65
N LYS A 232 16.56 -2.56 -7.81
CA LYS A 232 15.65 -3.67 -8.15
C LYS A 232 14.36 -3.63 -7.29
N ILE A 233 14.50 -3.65 -5.97
CA ILE A 233 13.36 -3.81 -5.06
C ILE A 233 12.48 -2.55 -5.01
N LEU A 234 13.08 -1.37 -4.89
CA LEU A 234 12.31 -0.13 -4.80
C LEU A 234 11.55 0.15 -6.10
N SER A 235 12.13 -0.16 -7.26
CA SER A 235 11.44 -0.02 -8.55
C SER A 235 10.24 -0.96 -8.66
N LEU A 236 10.34 -2.22 -8.19
CA LEU A 236 9.23 -3.17 -8.18
C LEU A 236 8.11 -2.73 -7.23
N ILE A 237 8.43 -2.27 -6.01
CA ILE A 237 7.43 -1.74 -5.08
C ILE A 237 6.71 -0.53 -5.70
N MET A 238 7.47 0.42 -6.26
CA MET A 238 6.88 1.59 -6.90
C MET A 238 5.99 1.20 -8.08
N LEU A 239 6.44 0.28 -8.93
CA LEU A 239 5.69 -0.18 -10.10
C LEU A 239 4.32 -0.73 -9.71
N TYR A 240 4.27 -1.68 -8.77
CA TYR A 240 3.03 -2.36 -8.38
C TYR A 240 2.15 -1.55 -7.42
N GLU A 241 2.72 -0.67 -6.59
CA GLU A 241 1.91 0.18 -5.71
C GLU A 241 1.41 1.46 -6.40
N ILE A 242 2.05 1.91 -7.47
CA ILE A 242 1.59 3.02 -8.30
C ILE A 242 0.59 2.53 -9.35
N ASP A 243 0.83 1.38 -9.96
CA ASP A 243 0.18 0.81 -11.15
C ASP A 243 0.36 1.74 -12.37
N ARG A 244 -0.40 2.82 -12.47
CA ARG A 244 -0.24 3.84 -13.53
C ARG A 244 -0.34 5.25 -12.95
N ALA A 245 0.52 6.15 -13.44
CA ALA A 245 0.58 7.52 -12.95
C ALA A 245 -0.65 8.36 -13.35
N GLU A 246 -1.33 7.98 -14.44
CA GLU A 246 -2.52 8.65 -15.00
C GLU A 246 -3.72 8.60 -14.06
N ARG A 247 -3.79 7.62 -13.16
CA ARG A 247 -4.85 7.55 -12.15
C ARG A 247 -4.84 8.75 -11.18
N PHE A 248 -3.72 9.47 -11.11
CA PHE A 248 -3.59 10.69 -10.34
C PHE A 248 -3.68 11.91 -11.26
N PRO A 249 -4.74 12.73 -11.22
CA PRO A 249 -4.88 13.91 -12.07
C PRO A 249 -3.71 14.86 -11.96
N GLU A 250 -3.24 15.09 -10.72
CA GLU A 250 -2.18 16.03 -10.39
C GLU A 250 -1.10 15.36 -9.53
N VAL A 251 0.10 15.92 -9.61
CA VAL A 251 1.24 15.48 -8.79
C VAL A 251 0.95 15.58 -7.28
N GLY A 252 0.17 16.56 -6.85
CA GLY A 252 -0.26 16.72 -5.46
C GLY A 252 -1.07 15.53 -4.94
N ASN A 253 -1.96 14.97 -5.78
CA ASN A 253 -2.74 13.79 -5.44
C ASN A 253 -1.84 12.56 -5.26
N PHE A 254 -0.85 12.40 -6.13
CA PHE A 254 0.15 11.33 -6.02
C PHE A 254 0.99 11.44 -4.73
N LEU A 255 1.51 12.63 -4.44
CA LEU A 255 2.31 12.87 -3.23
C LEU A 255 1.51 12.62 -1.96
N SER A 256 0.23 13.01 -1.94
CA SER A 256 -0.69 12.73 -0.84
C SER A 256 -0.93 11.23 -0.67
N TYR A 257 -1.20 10.52 -1.77
CA TYR A 257 -1.36 9.07 -1.77
C TYR A 257 -0.09 8.34 -1.27
N ALA A 258 1.09 8.79 -1.69
CA ALA A 258 2.37 8.25 -1.26
C ALA A 258 2.81 8.73 0.15
N ARG A 259 1.98 9.49 0.87
CA ARG A 259 2.26 10.07 2.20
C ARG A 259 3.52 10.95 2.25
N LEU A 260 3.83 11.64 1.15
CA LEU A 260 5.02 12.49 1.03
C LEU A 260 4.74 13.97 1.37
N VAL A 261 3.47 14.31 1.56
CA VAL A 261 3.03 15.62 2.04
C VAL A 261 2.30 15.47 3.37
N ARG A 262 2.41 16.49 4.21
CA ARG A 262 1.70 16.51 5.49
C ARG A 262 0.26 16.97 5.25
N CYS A 263 -0.70 16.28 5.88
CA CYS A 263 -2.05 16.79 6.01
C CYS A 263 -2.07 17.78 7.16
N GLU A 264 -2.39 19.05 6.90
CA GLU A 264 -2.61 20.05 7.93
C GLU A 264 -4.09 20.07 8.31
N HIS A 265 -4.38 20.11 9.62
CA HIS A 265 -5.70 20.42 10.13
C HIS A 265 -5.71 21.88 10.53
N GLU A 266 -6.57 22.64 9.86
CA GLU A 266 -6.84 24.03 10.16
C GLU A 266 -8.30 24.21 10.60
N SER A 267 -8.54 25.00 11.62
CA SER A 267 -9.87 25.37 12.07
C SER A 267 -9.83 26.82 12.52
N ALA A 268 -10.70 27.64 11.95
CA ALA A 268 -10.76 29.09 12.20
C ALA A 268 -9.40 29.80 11.99
N GLY A 269 -8.68 29.48 10.91
CA GLY A 269 -7.37 30.06 10.59
C GLY A 269 -6.22 29.58 11.48
N LYS A 270 -6.47 28.69 12.43
CA LYS A 270 -5.44 28.16 13.34
C LYS A 270 -5.08 26.71 13.00
N LYS A 271 -3.78 26.44 12.88
CA LYS A 271 -3.27 25.07 12.67
C LYS A 271 -3.48 24.22 13.92
N LYS A 272 -4.31 23.18 13.85
CA LYS A 272 -4.64 22.26 14.97
C LYS A 272 -3.90 20.92 14.90
N GLY A 273 -2.68 20.88 14.32
CA GLY A 273 -1.87 19.67 14.23
C GLY A 273 -1.91 18.97 12.88
N SER A 274 -1.40 17.74 12.81
CA SER A 274 -1.39 16.93 11.58
C SER A 274 -2.27 15.70 11.74
N GLY A 275 -3.30 15.58 10.90
CA GLY A 275 -4.14 14.38 10.83
C GLY A 275 -3.79 13.48 9.65
N GLY A 276 -4.56 12.41 9.48
CA GLY A 276 -4.48 11.58 8.27
C GLY A 276 -3.24 10.71 8.13
N LYS A 277 -2.44 10.49 9.18
CA LYS A 277 -1.22 9.65 9.12
C LYS A 277 -1.43 8.25 8.58
N LYS A 278 -2.65 7.70 8.73
CA LYS A 278 -3.02 6.37 8.22
C LYS A 278 -3.55 6.40 6.79
N ILE A 279 -3.88 7.58 6.23
CA ILE A 279 -4.42 7.72 4.87
C ILE A 279 -3.28 7.66 3.87
N GLY A 280 -3.49 6.95 2.76
CA GLY A 280 -2.51 6.75 1.70
C GLY A 280 -1.66 5.49 1.86
N ASN A 281 -0.68 5.32 0.97
CA ASN A 281 0.10 4.10 0.80
C ASN A 281 1.38 4.10 1.65
N ALA A 282 1.44 3.20 2.64
CA ALA A 282 2.59 3.07 3.54
C ALA A 282 3.82 2.46 2.84
N HIS A 283 3.61 1.54 1.87
CA HIS A 283 4.71 0.91 1.13
C HIS A 283 5.43 1.93 0.25
N LEU A 284 4.68 2.82 -0.42
CA LEU A 284 5.28 3.93 -1.17
C LEU A 284 6.02 4.90 -0.25
N LYS A 285 5.45 5.25 0.91
CA LYS A 285 6.15 6.11 1.88
C LYS A 285 7.49 5.53 2.27
N TRP A 286 7.51 4.23 2.60
CA TRP A 286 8.75 3.53 2.92
C TRP A 286 9.72 3.53 1.73
N ALA A 287 9.24 3.18 0.53
CA ALA A 287 10.08 3.11 -0.65
C ALA A 287 10.74 4.46 -1.00
N PHE A 288 10.01 5.57 -0.86
CA PHE A 288 10.57 6.90 -1.09
C PHE A 288 11.55 7.33 0.01
N SER A 289 11.33 6.93 1.25
CA SER A 289 12.28 7.19 2.34
C SER A 289 13.60 6.45 2.13
N GLU A 290 13.54 5.17 1.74
CA GLU A 290 14.74 4.38 1.39
C GLU A 290 15.44 4.97 0.15
N ALA A 291 14.69 5.31 -0.90
CA ALA A 291 15.23 5.92 -2.11
C ALA A 291 16.00 7.22 -1.80
N ALA A 292 15.48 8.06 -0.90
CA ALA A 292 16.16 9.28 -0.47
C ALA A 292 17.48 8.98 0.24
N CYS A 293 17.50 8.03 1.17
CA CYS A 293 18.71 7.61 1.88
C CYS A 293 19.75 7.02 0.91
N LEU A 294 19.33 6.18 -0.03
CA LEU A 294 20.21 5.55 -1.01
C LEU A 294 20.72 6.56 -2.04
N MET A 295 19.90 7.53 -2.49
CA MET A 295 20.33 8.61 -3.37
C MET A 295 21.45 9.45 -2.74
N LEU A 296 21.36 9.74 -1.43
CA LEU A 296 22.41 10.45 -0.70
C LEU A 296 23.75 9.68 -0.67
N ARG A 297 23.69 8.35 -0.71
CA ARG A 297 24.93 7.53 -0.81
C ARG A 297 25.49 7.51 -2.22
N ALA A 298 24.62 7.45 -3.22
CA ALA A 298 24.98 7.31 -4.62
C ALA A 298 25.43 8.64 -5.28
N MET A 299 24.95 9.81 -4.79
CA MET A 299 25.16 11.10 -5.47
C MET A 299 25.70 12.18 -4.53
N PRO A 300 26.93 12.70 -4.77
CA PRO A 300 27.47 13.84 -4.02
C PRO A 300 26.61 15.10 -4.11
N ASP A 301 25.98 15.35 -5.28
CA ASP A 301 25.12 16.52 -5.47
C ASP A 301 23.84 16.47 -4.66
N ALA A 302 23.30 15.26 -4.38
CA ALA A 302 22.18 15.07 -3.46
C ALA A 302 22.56 15.49 -2.03
N LYS A 303 23.77 15.16 -1.57
CA LYS A 303 24.28 15.61 -0.27
C LYS A 303 24.40 17.13 -0.19
N LYS A 304 24.97 17.76 -1.23
CA LYS A 304 25.10 19.23 -1.31
C LYS A 304 23.72 19.91 -1.30
N TRP A 305 22.78 19.37 -2.07
CA TRP A 305 21.42 19.87 -2.12
C TRP A 305 20.71 19.72 -0.76
N LEU A 306 20.83 18.55 -0.11
CA LEU A 306 20.25 18.30 1.20
C LEU A 306 20.82 19.27 2.24
N ALA A 307 22.13 19.47 2.30
CA ALA A 307 22.78 20.40 3.24
C ALA A 307 22.24 21.86 3.10
N ARG A 308 21.96 22.29 1.85
CA ARG A 308 21.29 23.59 1.61
C ARG A 308 19.87 23.64 2.19
N GLN A 309 19.11 22.55 2.08
CA GLN A 309 17.76 22.44 2.65
C GLN A 309 17.78 22.33 4.18
N GLU A 310 18.77 21.67 4.75
CA GLU A 310 18.95 21.53 6.21
C GLU A 310 19.18 22.89 6.87
N ARG A 311 19.99 23.76 6.27
CA ARG A 311 20.20 25.13 6.75
C ARG A 311 18.91 25.97 6.78
N LYS A 312 18.00 25.72 5.81
CA LYS A 312 16.74 26.48 5.68
C LYS A 312 15.61 25.92 6.55
N ARG A 313 15.55 24.62 6.78
CA ARG A 313 14.34 23.92 7.28
C ARG A 313 14.58 22.98 8.45
N GLY A 314 15.86 22.70 8.79
CA GLY A 314 16.26 21.69 9.75
C GLY A 314 16.29 20.26 9.16
N LYS A 315 17.11 19.40 9.73
CA LYS A 315 17.48 18.07 9.21
C LYS A 315 16.27 17.17 8.88
N LYS A 316 15.32 17.01 9.82
CA LYS A 316 14.14 16.14 9.61
C LYS A 316 13.23 16.62 8.45
N LYS A 317 13.05 17.96 8.33
CA LYS A 317 12.24 18.52 7.25
C LYS A 317 12.95 18.44 5.90
N ALA A 318 14.25 18.62 5.85
CA ALA A 318 15.06 18.55 4.63
C ALA A 318 14.96 17.17 3.96
N LEU A 319 15.08 16.08 4.73
CA LEU A 319 14.91 14.73 4.19
C LEU A 319 13.50 14.51 3.62
N SER A 320 12.45 14.95 4.32
CA SER A 320 11.07 14.83 3.80
C SER A 320 10.86 15.64 2.51
N VAL A 321 11.56 16.76 2.34
CA VAL A 321 11.52 17.54 1.08
C VAL A 321 12.21 16.78 -0.05
N LEU A 322 13.32 16.07 0.23
CA LEU A 322 13.98 15.21 -0.76
C LEU A 322 13.07 14.04 -1.17
N GLU A 323 12.44 13.36 -0.21
CA GLU A 323 11.45 12.31 -0.50
C GLU A 323 10.33 12.80 -1.42
N ALA A 324 9.75 13.97 -1.12
CA ALA A 324 8.69 14.56 -1.94
C ALA A 324 9.21 14.99 -3.33
N LYS A 325 10.47 15.43 -3.43
CA LYS A 325 11.10 15.78 -4.70
C LYS A 325 11.31 14.54 -5.58
N ILE A 326 11.78 13.42 -4.99
CA ILE A 326 11.90 12.14 -5.69
C ILE A 326 10.50 11.68 -6.13
N GLY A 327 9.49 11.79 -5.27
CA GLY A 327 8.10 11.45 -5.61
C GLY A 327 7.58 12.23 -6.82
N ARG A 328 7.78 13.55 -6.87
CA ARG A 328 7.44 14.37 -8.05
C ARG A 328 8.16 13.90 -9.31
N THR A 329 9.42 13.58 -9.17
CA THR A 329 10.24 13.08 -10.30
C THR A 329 9.70 11.76 -10.81
N VAL A 330 9.39 10.79 -9.94
CA VAL A 330 8.76 9.50 -10.30
C VAL A 330 7.43 9.72 -11.01
N TYR A 331 6.55 10.58 -10.49
CA TYR A 331 5.27 10.89 -11.13
C TYR A 331 5.44 11.40 -12.57
N HIS A 332 6.31 12.38 -12.78
CA HIS A 332 6.52 12.96 -14.11
C HIS A 332 7.27 12.01 -15.05
N LEU A 333 8.23 11.24 -14.53
CA LEU A 333 8.99 10.25 -15.28
C LEU A 333 8.06 9.14 -15.83
N LEU A 334 7.17 8.61 -15.00
CA LEU A 334 6.21 7.60 -15.41
C LEU A 334 5.17 8.14 -16.41
N ARG A 335 4.65 9.36 -16.19
CA ARG A 335 3.69 9.98 -17.14
C ARG A 335 4.29 10.34 -18.49
N LYS A 336 5.56 10.76 -18.51
CA LYS A 336 6.25 11.19 -19.74
C LYS A 336 7.08 10.10 -20.38
N GLN A 337 7.22 8.96 -19.70
CA GLN A 337 8.09 7.86 -20.11
C GLN A 337 9.52 8.33 -20.47
N GLN A 338 10.14 9.08 -19.57
CA GLN A 338 11.45 9.68 -19.75
C GLN A 338 12.40 9.25 -18.64
N ALA A 339 13.68 9.07 -18.97
CA ALA A 339 14.72 8.77 -17.99
C ALA A 339 14.97 9.94 -17.02
N PHE A 340 15.58 9.64 -15.88
CA PHE A 340 15.97 10.62 -14.88
C PHE A 340 17.02 11.60 -15.43
N ASP A 341 16.79 12.89 -15.17
CA ASP A 341 17.71 13.97 -15.50
C ASP A 341 18.22 14.62 -14.21
N ALA A 342 19.48 14.35 -13.88
CA ALA A 342 20.13 14.87 -12.68
C ALA A 342 20.28 16.40 -12.71
N LYS A 343 20.59 17.00 -13.88
CA LYS A 343 20.75 18.46 -14.00
C LYS A 343 19.43 19.15 -13.66
N ARG A 344 18.34 18.71 -14.25
CA ARG A 344 17.00 19.23 -14.00
C ARG A 344 16.55 18.98 -12.55
N PHE A 345 16.90 17.83 -11.98
CA PHE A 345 16.53 17.48 -10.60
C PHE A 345 17.18 18.45 -9.59
N PHE A 346 18.43 18.85 -9.75
CA PHE A 346 19.13 19.71 -8.79
C PHE A 346 19.06 21.19 -9.11
N ALA A 347 18.61 21.58 -10.31
CA ALA A 347 18.46 22.97 -10.72
C ALA A 347 17.34 23.73 -9.98
N SER A 348 16.41 23.02 -9.36
CA SER A 348 15.21 23.57 -8.70
C SER A 348 15.27 23.52 -7.18
#